data_9161e482239611a4a86a6a6c0f6e584f
#
_entry.id   9161e482239611a4a86a6a6c0f6e584f
#
_cell.length_a   1.000
_cell.length_b   1.000
_cell.length_c   1.000
_cell.angle_alpha   90.00
_cell.angle_beta   90.00
_cell.angle_gamma   90.00
#
_symmetry.space_group_name_H-M   'P 1'
#
loop_
_entity.id
_entity.type
_entity.pdbx_description
1 polymer ?
#
loop_
_entity_poly.entity_id
_entity_poly.type
_entity_poly.pdbx_seq_one_letter_code
_entity_poly.pdbx_strand_id
1 'polypeptide(L)'
;MTCNWAQYPGGANAPLYVQHADEGYSESWLADLDAVYLRLFEIDDVGARPLGRFLAAALAGIRQRQPRNAVVDLRGNGGGNYLKARSFAAELGKVIPGKVFIITDGGTFSAALVTAACLKAASPGRARLVGEHPGDFEQFWAEGGGSLTLPNSGLRIGMATAPTRP
;
A
#
# COMPACT_ATOMS: atom_id res chain seq x y z
N MET A 1 -21.04 -8.87 11.62
CA MET A 1 -21.62 -8.81 10.27
C MET A 1 -20.47 -9.09 9.31
N THR A 2 -20.43 -10.25 8.70
CA THR A 2 -19.48 -10.56 7.62
C THR A 2 -20.03 -9.94 6.35
N CYS A 3 -19.38 -8.90 5.84
CA CYS A 3 -19.66 -8.39 4.51
C CYS A 3 -19.29 -9.49 3.52
N ASN A 4 -20.29 -10.14 2.94
CA ASN A 4 -20.10 -11.00 1.77
C ASN A 4 -19.81 -10.07 0.57
N TRP A 5 -18.56 -9.73 0.37
CA TRP A 5 -18.12 -9.23 -0.92
C TRP A 5 -18.41 -10.31 -1.96
N ALA A 6 -19.10 -9.92 -3.02
CA ALA A 6 -19.33 -10.82 -4.13
C ALA A 6 -18.00 -11.49 -4.51
N GLN A 7 -17.93 -12.81 -4.35
CA GLN A 7 -16.75 -13.54 -4.76
C GLN A 7 -16.63 -13.34 -6.27
N TYR A 8 -15.63 -12.56 -6.66
CA TYR A 8 -15.24 -12.54 -8.07
C TYR A 8 -14.89 -13.98 -8.41
N PRO A 9 -15.44 -14.55 -9.50
CA PRO A 9 -15.10 -15.91 -9.88
C PRO A 9 -13.58 -15.96 -10.06
N GLY A 10 -12.88 -16.51 -9.08
CA GLY A 10 -11.44 -16.66 -9.08
C GLY A 10 -11.02 -17.55 -10.23
N GLY A 11 -10.09 -17.08 -11.04
CA GLY A 11 -9.49 -17.81 -12.14
C GLY A 11 -8.38 -16.98 -12.75
N ALA A 12 -7.58 -17.57 -13.61
CA ALA A 12 -6.46 -16.92 -14.30
C ALA A 12 -6.85 -15.65 -15.09
N ASN A 13 -8.14 -15.43 -15.32
CA ASN A 13 -8.70 -14.26 -16.00
C ASN A 13 -9.19 -13.16 -15.04
N ALA A 14 -9.08 -13.36 -13.71
CA ALA A 14 -9.43 -12.30 -12.75
C ALA A 14 -8.43 -11.14 -12.84
N PRO A 15 -8.86 -9.89 -12.62
CA PRO A 15 -7.92 -8.79 -12.53
C PRO A 15 -6.86 -9.04 -11.45
N LEU A 16 -5.61 -8.65 -11.68
CA LEU A 16 -4.46 -8.91 -10.78
C LEU A 16 -4.73 -8.51 -9.33
N TYR A 17 -5.44 -7.41 -9.12
CA TYR A 17 -5.71 -6.90 -7.77
C TYR A 17 -6.65 -7.78 -6.93
N VAL A 18 -7.35 -8.75 -7.55
CA VAL A 18 -8.23 -9.71 -6.84
C VAL A 18 -7.67 -11.12 -6.85
N GLN A 19 -6.65 -11.45 -7.67
CA GLN A 19 -6.10 -12.81 -7.77
C GLN A 19 -5.52 -13.32 -6.45
N HIS A 20 -4.99 -12.42 -5.61
CA HIS A 20 -4.33 -12.71 -4.33
C HIS A 20 -4.90 -11.83 -3.21
N ALA A 21 -6.22 -11.62 -3.21
CA ALA A 21 -6.88 -10.69 -2.28
C ALA A 21 -6.74 -11.09 -0.81
N ASP A 22 -6.56 -12.38 -0.53
CA ASP A 22 -6.38 -12.96 0.81
C ASP A 22 -4.93 -12.92 1.31
N GLU A 23 -3.97 -12.57 0.45
CA GLU A 23 -2.55 -12.63 0.79
C GLU A 23 -2.00 -11.37 1.47
N GLY A 24 -2.77 -10.28 1.51
CA GLY A 24 -2.35 -8.97 2.03
C GLY A 24 -1.36 -8.24 1.13
N TYR A 25 -0.43 -8.97 0.48
CA TYR A 25 0.48 -8.43 -0.54
C TYR A 25 0.96 -9.53 -1.49
N SER A 26 1.15 -9.14 -2.75
CA SER A 26 1.59 -10.04 -3.82
C SER A 26 2.45 -9.33 -4.86
N GLU A 27 3.16 -10.12 -5.66
CA GLU A 27 4.02 -9.67 -6.75
C GLU A 27 3.66 -10.42 -8.03
N SER A 28 3.63 -9.71 -9.15
CA SER A 28 3.45 -10.28 -10.48
C SER A 28 4.37 -9.59 -11.49
N TRP A 29 4.90 -10.35 -12.43
CA TRP A 29 5.77 -9.83 -13.48
C TRP A 29 4.99 -9.69 -14.78
N LEU A 30 4.95 -8.47 -15.32
CA LEU A 30 4.21 -8.10 -16.51
C LEU A 30 5.20 -7.99 -17.67
N ALA A 31 5.56 -9.13 -18.27
CA ALA A 31 6.60 -9.21 -19.30
C ALA A 31 6.29 -8.30 -20.49
N ASP A 32 5.04 -8.27 -20.95
CA ASP A 32 4.62 -7.46 -22.11
C ASP A 32 4.72 -5.95 -21.87
N LEU A 33 4.76 -5.53 -20.59
CA LEU A 33 4.85 -4.12 -20.18
C LEU A 33 6.23 -3.77 -19.63
N ASP A 34 7.15 -4.74 -19.58
CA ASP A 34 8.45 -4.60 -18.94
C ASP A 34 8.29 -3.97 -17.53
N ALA A 35 7.43 -4.57 -16.74
CA ALA A 35 7.04 -4.02 -15.45
C ALA A 35 6.89 -5.09 -14.35
N VAL A 36 7.15 -4.67 -13.12
CA VAL A 36 6.73 -5.39 -11.91
C VAL A 36 5.44 -4.77 -11.38
N TYR A 37 4.48 -5.61 -11.02
CA TYR A 37 3.27 -5.23 -10.30
C TYR A 37 3.35 -5.71 -8.85
N LEU A 38 3.18 -4.78 -7.91
CA LEU A 38 3.18 -5.02 -6.48
C LEU A 38 1.84 -4.61 -5.91
N ARG A 39 1.11 -5.56 -5.38
CA ARG A 39 -0.12 -5.32 -4.64
C ARG A 39 0.20 -5.23 -3.17
N LEU A 40 -0.13 -4.11 -2.53
CA LEU A 40 -0.01 -3.92 -1.09
C LEU A 40 -1.40 -3.58 -0.55
N PHE A 41 -2.08 -4.53 0.04
CA PHE A 41 -3.41 -4.35 0.63
C PHE A 41 -3.33 -3.86 2.08
N GLU A 42 -2.21 -4.11 2.75
CA GLU A 42 -1.89 -3.60 4.08
C GLU A 42 -0.44 -3.14 4.13
N ILE A 43 -0.15 -2.11 4.94
CA ILE A 43 1.22 -1.69 5.27
C ILE A 43 1.58 -2.23 6.66
N ASP A 44 1.35 -3.52 6.85
CA ASP A 44 1.71 -4.22 8.09
C ASP A 44 1.99 -5.69 7.83
N ASP A 45 2.41 -6.42 8.86
CA ASP A 45 2.60 -7.87 8.77
C ASP A 45 1.24 -8.57 8.72
N VAL A 46 1.08 -9.54 7.82
CA VAL A 46 -0.15 -10.31 7.65
C VAL A 46 0.06 -11.72 8.16
N GLY A 47 -0.51 -12.04 9.31
CA GLY A 47 -0.32 -13.33 9.95
C GLY A 47 1.16 -13.62 10.19
N ALA A 48 1.66 -14.75 9.68
CA ALA A 48 3.07 -15.15 9.79
C ALA A 48 3.95 -14.59 8.65
N ARG A 49 3.44 -13.69 7.82
CA ARG A 49 4.16 -13.09 6.68
C ARG A 49 4.62 -11.67 7.03
N PRO A 50 5.91 -11.44 7.36
CA PRO A 50 6.41 -10.09 7.60
C PRO A 50 6.49 -9.28 6.30
N LEU A 51 5.87 -8.09 6.28
CA LEU A 51 5.91 -7.18 5.13
C LEU A 51 7.35 -6.85 4.71
N GLY A 52 8.22 -6.60 5.68
CA GLY A 52 9.63 -6.28 5.39
C GLY A 52 10.37 -7.38 4.62
N ARG A 53 10.07 -8.66 4.89
CA ARG A 53 10.63 -9.79 4.12
C ARG A 53 10.12 -9.81 2.69
N PHE A 54 8.82 -9.62 2.50
CA PHE A 54 8.22 -9.54 1.18
C PHE A 54 8.83 -8.42 0.35
N LEU A 55 8.91 -7.21 0.90
CA LEU A 55 9.46 -6.04 0.21
C LEU A 55 10.96 -6.20 -0.11
N ALA A 56 11.72 -6.82 0.78
CA ALA A 56 13.13 -7.11 0.52
C ALA A 56 13.31 -8.14 -0.62
N ALA A 57 12.48 -9.19 -0.65
CA ALA A 57 12.49 -10.18 -1.72
C ALA A 57 12.08 -9.56 -3.06
N ALA A 58 11.03 -8.72 -3.07
CA ALA A 58 10.60 -7.99 -4.26
C ALA A 58 11.71 -7.08 -4.80
N LEU A 59 12.40 -6.30 -3.94
CA LEU A 59 13.54 -5.48 -4.36
C LEU A 59 14.69 -6.32 -4.91
N ALA A 60 14.98 -7.48 -4.34
CA ALA A 60 16.00 -8.38 -4.86
C ALA A 60 15.64 -8.89 -6.25
N GLY A 61 14.39 -9.31 -6.46
CA GLY A 61 13.86 -9.72 -7.77
C GLY A 61 13.92 -8.59 -8.80
N ILE A 62 13.55 -7.36 -8.40
CA ILE A 62 13.62 -6.17 -9.26
C ILE A 62 15.08 -5.88 -9.68
N ARG A 63 16.02 -5.94 -8.76
CA ARG A 63 17.45 -5.73 -9.08
C ARG A 63 17.99 -6.80 -10.03
N GLN A 64 17.52 -8.03 -9.89
CA GLN A 64 17.96 -9.14 -10.76
C GLN A 64 17.34 -9.03 -12.16
N ARG A 65 16.05 -8.74 -12.28
CA ARG A 65 15.30 -8.73 -13.55
C ARG A 65 15.33 -7.39 -14.25
N GLN A 66 15.62 -6.31 -13.53
CA GLN A 66 15.75 -4.93 -14.03
C GLN A 66 14.55 -4.45 -14.87
N PRO A 67 13.30 -4.59 -14.41
CA PRO A 67 12.15 -4.11 -15.15
C PRO A 67 12.26 -2.60 -15.37
N ARG A 68 11.79 -2.14 -16.50
CA ARG A 68 11.76 -0.71 -16.83
C ARG A 68 10.79 0.05 -15.93
N ASN A 69 9.64 -0.53 -15.64
CA ASN A 69 8.54 0.12 -14.93
C ASN A 69 8.14 -0.64 -13.67
N ALA A 70 7.48 0.06 -12.75
CA ALA A 70 6.82 -0.56 -11.60
C ALA A 70 5.38 -0.05 -11.46
N VAL A 71 4.51 -0.91 -11.01
CA VAL A 71 3.14 -0.59 -10.59
C VAL A 71 3.02 -0.96 -9.12
N VAL A 72 2.69 0.00 -8.27
CA VAL A 72 2.39 -0.24 -6.85
C VAL A 72 0.91 0.05 -6.63
N ASP A 73 0.14 -1.00 -6.39
CA ASP A 73 -1.30 -0.93 -6.22
C ASP A 73 -1.65 -0.89 -4.73
N LEU A 74 -2.18 0.26 -4.30
CA LEU A 74 -2.58 0.57 -2.93
C LEU A 74 -4.11 0.66 -2.76
N ARG A 75 -4.89 0.20 -3.74
CA ARG A 75 -6.35 0.24 -3.65
C ARG A 75 -6.86 -0.61 -2.50
N GLY A 76 -7.82 -0.06 -1.74
CA GLY A 76 -8.40 -0.70 -0.57
C GLY A 76 -7.43 -0.87 0.61
N ASN A 77 -6.24 -0.26 0.56
CA ASN A 77 -5.25 -0.35 1.64
C ASN A 77 -5.58 0.66 2.75
N GLY A 78 -6.10 0.18 3.87
CA GLY A 78 -6.48 0.99 5.03
C GLY A 78 -5.31 1.55 5.85
N GLY A 79 -4.06 1.20 5.52
CA GLY A 79 -2.88 1.70 6.21
C GLY A 79 -2.10 0.64 6.99
N GLY A 80 -1.61 1.00 8.18
CA GLY A 80 -0.74 0.19 9.04
C GLY A 80 0.47 0.99 9.52
N ASN A 81 1.65 0.38 9.51
CA ASN A 81 2.89 1.01 9.93
C ASN A 81 3.75 1.44 8.72
N TYR A 82 3.70 2.72 8.36
CA TYR A 82 4.43 3.26 7.20
C TYR A 82 5.96 3.06 7.28
N LEU A 83 6.53 2.95 8.47
CA LEU A 83 7.98 2.71 8.64
C LEU A 83 8.43 1.41 8.00
N LYS A 84 7.54 0.41 7.91
CA LYS A 84 7.83 -0.87 7.26
C LYS A 84 8.00 -0.76 5.73
N ALA A 85 7.35 0.21 5.09
CA ALA A 85 7.41 0.42 3.64
C ALA A 85 8.34 1.57 3.21
N ARG A 86 8.72 2.46 4.13
CA ARG A 86 9.49 3.69 3.82
C ARG A 86 10.80 3.42 3.08
N SER A 87 11.61 2.49 3.59
CA SER A 87 12.90 2.15 2.97
C SER A 87 12.71 1.51 1.60
N PHE A 88 11.69 0.66 1.45
CA PHE A 88 11.32 0.08 0.16
C PHE A 88 10.95 1.15 -0.87
N ALA A 89 10.09 2.10 -0.50
CA ALA A 89 9.67 3.19 -1.39
C ALA A 89 10.88 4.02 -1.88
N ALA A 90 11.81 4.34 -0.99
CA ALA A 90 13.04 5.05 -1.33
C ALA A 90 13.95 4.27 -2.29
N GLU A 91 14.10 2.96 -2.07
CA GLU A 91 14.92 2.11 -2.93
C GLU A 91 14.27 1.82 -4.28
N LEU A 92 12.95 1.58 -4.31
CA LEU A 92 12.22 1.35 -5.57
C LEU A 92 12.41 2.52 -6.53
N GLY A 93 12.32 3.75 -6.03
CA GLY A 93 12.54 4.94 -6.84
C GLY A 93 13.94 5.04 -7.46
N LYS A 94 14.95 4.40 -6.86
CA LYS A 94 16.33 4.39 -7.38
C LYS A 94 16.54 3.30 -8.44
N VAL A 95 15.91 2.12 -8.24
CA VAL A 95 16.17 0.93 -9.07
C VAL A 95 15.28 0.84 -10.30
N ILE A 96 14.15 1.54 -10.33
CA ILE A 96 13.26 1.59 -11.50
C ILE A 96 13.67 2.77 -12.40
N PRO A 97 14.16 2.53 -13.62
CA PRO A 97 14.60 3.62 -14.51
C PRO A 97 13.44 4.34 -15.20
N GLY A 98 12.33 3.66 -15.43
CA GLY A 98 11.14 4.17 -16.14
C GLY A 98 10.11 4.80 -15.21
N LYS A 99 8.84 4.49 -15.41
CA LYS A 99 7.72 5.02 -14.63
C LYS A 99 7.42 4.17 -13.39
N VAL A 100 7.02 4.84 -12.33
CA VAL A 100 6.44 4.23 -11.12
C VAL A 100 4.98 4.64 -11.08
N PHE A 101 4.09 3.73 -11.43
CA PHE A 101 2.65 3.93 -11.36
C PHE A 101 2.18 3.57 -9.94
N ILE A 102 1.47 4.48 -9.30
CA ILE A 102 0.93 4.31 -7.95
C ILE A 102 -0.58 4.34 -8.10
N ILE A 103 -1.23 3.19 -7.88
CA ILE A 103 -2.68 3.09 -8.04
C ILE A 103 -3.33 3.28 -6.68
N THR A 104 -4.29 4.21 -6.62
CA THR A 104 -5.02 4.56 -5.40
C THR A 104 -6.54 4.52 -5.64
N ASP A 105 -7.29 4.43 -4.56
CA ASP A 105 -8.75 4.58 -4.53
C ASP A 105 -9.21 5.20 -3.20
N GLY A 106 -10.50 5.35 -3.01
CA GLY A 106 -11.08 5.85 -1.76
C GLY A 106 -10.79 4.99 -0.52
N GLY A 107 -10.31 3.77 -0.69
CA GLY A 107 -9.84 2.90 0.40
C GLY A 107 -8.35 3.07 0.74
N THR A 108 -7.60 3.83 -0.07
CA THR A 108 -6.19 4.14 0.21
C THR A 108 -6.11 5.16 1.35
N PHE A 109 -5.66 4.74 2.53
CA PHE A 109 -5.76 5.52 3.75
C PHE A 109 -4.51 5.46 4.62
N SER A 110 -4.28 6.47 5.49
CA SER A 110 -3.24 6.46 6.54
C SER A 110 -1.84 6.08 6.00
N ALA A 111 -1.20 5.02 6.50
CA ALA A 111 0.13 4.58 6.09
C ALA A 111 0.24 4.25 4.58
N ALA A 112 -0.86 3.88 3.92
CA ALA A 112 -0.89 3.70 2.47
C ALA A 112 -0.70 5.02 1.73
N LEU A 113 -1.35 6.10 2.20
CA LEU A 113 -1.16 7.44 1.65
C LEU A 113 0.28 7.92 1.86
N VAL A 114 0.85 7.71 3.06
CA VAL A 114 2.27 8.02 3.32
C VAL A 114 3.19 7.24 2.38
N THR A 115 2.88 5.96 2.14
CA THR A 115 3.66 5.12 1.21
C THR A 115 3.57 5.66 -0.22
N ALA A 116 2.37 6.08 -0.68
CA ALA A 116 2.19 6.71 -1.99
C ALA A 116 3.01 8.01 -2.10
N ALA A 117 2.99 8.86 -1.07
CA ALA A 117 3.78 10.10 -1.02
C ALA A 117 5.29 9.80 -1.07
N CYS A 118 5.78 8.81 -0.30
CA CYS A 118 7.17 8.39 -0.32
C CYS A 118 7.60 7.88 -1.71
N LEU A 119 6.79 7.06 -2.37
CA LEU A 119 7.04 6.57 -3.74
C LEU A 119 7.10 7.72 -4.74
N LYS A 120 6.17 8.68 -4.63
CA LYS A 120 6.15 9.88 -5.49
C LYS A 120 7.41 10.72 -5.27
N ALA A 121 7.79 10.98 -4.03
CA ALA A 121 8.99 11.73 -3.68
C ALA A 121 10.28 11.04 -4.13
N ALA A 122 10.36 9.70 -4.00
CA ALA A 122 11.52 8.91 -4.43
C ALA A 122 11.65 8.78 -5.96
N SER A 123 10.61 9.13 -6.71
CA SER A 123 10.57 8.99 -8.18
C SER A 123 10.22 10.32 -8.88
N PRO A 124 11.00 11.39 -8.68
CA PRO A 124 10.67 12.71 -9.23
C PRO A 124 10.59 12.68 -10.77
N GLY A 125 9.52 13.27 -11.32
CA GLY A 125 9.23 13.29 -12.76
C GLY A 125 8.84 11.94 -13.38
N ARG A 126 8.96 10.83 -12.63
CA ARG A 126 8.68 9.46 -13.10
C ARG A 126 7.45 8.84 -12.43
N ALA A 127 7.11 9.26 -11.22
CA ALA A 127 5.89 8.81 -10.54
C ALA A 127 4.63 9.27 -11.27
N ARG A 128 3.62 8.40 -11.31
CA ARG A 128 2.29 8.67 -11.85
C ARG A 128 1.25 8.10 -10.88
N LEU A 129 0.44 8.99 -10.29
CA LEU A 129 -0.75 8.55 -9.57
C LEU A 129 -1.84 8.22 -10.58
N VAL A 130 -2.52 7.11 -10.36
CA VAL A 130 -3.56 6.57 -11.24
C VAL A 130 -4.70 6.04 -10.38
N GLY A 131 -5.92 6.17 -10.85
CA GLY A 131 -7.12 5.70 -10.16
C GLY A 131 -7.90 6.83 -9.53
N GLU A 132 -8.45 6.59 -8.35
CA GLU A 132 -9.30 7.55 -7.65
C GLU A 132 -8.51 8.33 -6.59
N HIS A 133 -9.11 9.40 -6.11
CA HIS A 133 -8.56 10.16 -4.99
C HIS A 133 -8.48 9.27 -3.74
N PRO A 134 -7.35 9.27 -3.00
CA PRO A 134 -7.26 8.59 -1.72
C PRO A 134 -8.34 9.04 -0.74
N GLY A 135 -8.73 8.16 0.18
CA GLY A 135 -9.74 8.44 1.19
C GLY A 135 -9.27 9.36 2.32
N ASP A 136 -8.00 9.73 2.32
CA ASP A 136 -7.40 10.63 3.31
C ASP A 136 -6.77 11.85 2.62
N PHE A 137 -6.48 12.88 3.39
CA PHE A 137 -5.86 14.14 2.91
C PHE A 137 -4.33 14.10 3.10
N GLU A 138 -3.61 15.01 2.45
CA GLU A 138 -2.17 15.19 2.65
C GLU A 138 -1.79 15.56 4.08
N GLN A 139 -2.74 16.01 4.89
CA GLN A 139 -2.59 16.28 6.31
C GLN A 139 -3.72 15.56 7.05
N PHE A 140 -3.34 14.65 7.93
CA PHE A 140 -4.31 13.90 8.76
C PHE A 140 -3.78 13.70 10.17
N TRP A 141 -4.66 13.34 11.07
CA TRP A 141 -4.32 12.99 12.44
C TRP A 141 -4.14 11.49 12.53
N ALA A 142 -2.99 11.07 13.01
CA ALA A 142 -2.64 9.66 13.20
C ALA A 142 -2.19 9.41 14.64
N GLU A 143 -1.82 8.17 14.91
CA GLU A 143 -1.30 7.70 16.19
C GLU A 143 -2.23 7.96 17.37
N GLY A 144 -2.86 6.91 17.83
CA GLY A 144 -3.75 6.96 18.99
C GLY A 144 -2.98 7.06 20.30
N GLY A 145 -2.77 8.27 20.81
CA GLY A 145 -2.16 8.48 22.13
C GLY A 145 -3.17 8.60 23.25
N GLY A 146 -4.42 8.86 22.96
CA GLY A 146 -5.46 9.11 23.95
C GLY A 146 -6.67 8.21 23.81
N SER A 147 -7.27 7.84 24.93
CA SER A 147 -8.62 7.28 24.93
C SER A 147 -9.42 7.86 26.09
N LEU A 148 -10.68 8.13 25.84
CA LEU A 148 -11.67 8.54 26.83
C LEU A 148 -12.66 7.41 27.01
N THR A 149 -12.93 7.04 28.26
CA THR A 149 -14.02 6.13 28.58
C THR A 149 -15.21 6.93 29.11
N LEU A 150 -16.36 6.79 28.46
CA LEU A 150 -17.59 7.46 28.88
C LEU A 150 -18.09 6.84 30.18
N PRO A 151 -18.32 7.63 31.26
CA PRO A 151 -18.56 7.08 32.59
C PRO A 151 -19.90 6.32 32.70
N ASN A 152 -20.90 6.67 31.92
CA ASN A 152 -22.22 6.06 31.97
C ASN A 152 -22.41 4.83 31.10
N SER A 153 -21.77 4.81 29.91
CA SER A 153 -21.92 3.72 28.93
C SER A 153 -20.74 2.75 28.90
N GLY A 154 -19.60 3.11 29.49
CA GLY A 154 -18.38 2.35 29.40
C GLY A 154 -17.74 2.36 27.98
N LEU A 155 -18.31 3.09 27.03
CA LEU A 155 -17.75 3.20 25.69
C LEU A 155 -16.38 3.86 25.73
N ARG A 156 -15.41 3.23 25.07
CA ARG A 156 -14.05 3.76 24.92
C ARG A 156 -13.92 4.44 23.56
N ILE A 157 -13.56 5.72 23.57
CA ILE A 157 -13.34 6.54 22.38
C ILE A 157 -11.83 6.73 22.23
N GLY A 158 -11.27 6.24 21.13
CA GLY A 158 -9.89 6.52 20.74
C GLY A 158 -9.80 7.90 20.07
N MET A 159 -8.73 8.62 20.32
CA MET A 159 -8.46 9.92 19.70
C MET A 159 -7.08 9.89 19.07
N ALA A 160 -6.99 10.33 17.81
CA ALA A 160 -5.72 10.59 17.17
C ALA A 160 -5.10 11.88 17.75
N THR A 161 -3.81 11.84 18.05
CA THR A 161 -3.13 12.93 18.78
C THR A 161 -1.94 13.52 18.06
N ALA A 162 -1.48 12.88 16.96
CA ALA A 162 -0.32 13.36 16.19
C ALA A 162 -0.73 13.81 14.79
N PRO A 163 -0.47 15.06 14.41
CA PRO A 163 -0.64 15.50 13.03
C PRO A 163 0.43 14.84 12.14
N THR A 164 0.01 14.25 11.05
CA THR A 164 0.88 13.62 10.05
C THR A 164 0.87 14.46 8.78
N ARG A 165 2.07 14.74 8.27
CA ARG A 165 2.32 15.43 7.00
C ARG A 165 3.33 14.59 6.23
N PRO A 166 2.88 13.75 5.28
CA PRO A 166 3.75 12.88 4.50
C PRO A 166 4.65 13.64 3.52
#